data_b6f7aa0674e393d07cb203da67a0fd8a
#
_entry.id   b6f7aa0674e393d07cb203da67a0fd8a
#
_cell.length_a   1.000
_cell.length_b   1.000
_cell.length_c   1.000
_cell.angle_alpha   90.00
_cell.angle_beta   90.00
_cell.angle_gamma   90.00
#
_symmetry.space_group_name_H-M   'P 1'
#
loop_
_entity.id
_entity.type
_entity.pdbx_description
1 polymer ?
#
loop_
_entity_poly.entity_id
_entity_poly.type
_entity_poly.pdbx_seq_one_letter_code
_entity_poly.pdbx_strand_id
1 'polypeptide(L)'
;MRVQIVVTAGFLVATSAFAQVAPIPAAPHNVVVFVADGLRARMVNDATAPNMVALARQGVSLVNSHSLFPTLTMANASAMATGHYLGDTGVFSNTLYVAYPVPSATNNPTPFIENDAILGDLDARFGGNFLGEDTIIKLARDRGYSTAVIGKLGPTLLFDHTERTGLQTIIIDDSTGTAQGIPVSPEMAERLKAAGLPAVTPPRGANGVAGNVTTPGTKIANVVQQDYLAAVATRAVLPLFAARNKPFLLVFWSRDPDGTQHNEGDSFLTLAPGINGPASLAAIRNADDDLGRIRAALAEFGLTESTDIIVTADHGFATISKESATSPAAQARHPDSPAGHLPRGFLSFDLAKGLGMPLMDPDDNFAVVPDGAHSRNGNGLIGGDKDHPKLVVAANSGSDLIYIPDGDAALAGRVIFELLRQDYVSGIFVDERLGKLPGTLSLADINLDGSAVTPKPAMVVNFRSFDTTCGEPVRCPVVVADTAPQQGQGTHGSFSRAETWNFMALAGPDFKSGFIDTAPVSNADVGRTVAAILQLDFKDKGSHTGRVISEAMRGGVMPDVKGWTVVSEPSENGLRTVLDLQAVGATRYFDAGGFYGRTLGLSQPAVPTRR
;
A
#
# COMPACT_ATOMS: atom_id res chain seq x y z
N MET A 1 -35.48 53.50 49.64
CA MET A 1 -35.22 53.22 48.18
C MET A 1 -34.58 51.85 48.03
N ARG A 2 -35.35 50.85 47.59
CA ARG A 2 -34.86 49.52 47.32
C ARG A 2 -34.64 49.42 45.81
N VAL A 3 -33.42 49.17 45.37
CA VAL A 3 -33.07 48.91 43.98
C VAL A 3 -33.26 47.43 43.72
N GLN A 4 -34.15 47.08 42.81
CA GLN A 4 -34.26 45.71 42.26
C GLN A 4 -33.33 45.55 41.04
N ILE A 5 -32.40 44.61 41.11
CA ILE A 5 -31.56 44.19 39.98
C ILE A 5 -32.28 43.03 39.28
N VAL A 6 -32.73 43.27 38.06
CA VAL A 6 -33.25 42.21 37.17
C VAL A 6 -32.07 41.56 36.43
N VAL A 7 -31.79 40.30 36.72
CA VAL A 7 -30.81 39.49 35.97
C VAL A 7 -31.56 38.76 34.85
N THR A 8 -31.32 39.16 33.62
CA THR A 8 -31.82 38.43 32.42
C THR A 8 -30.84 37.32 32.05
N ALA A 9 -31.22 36.06 32.29
CA ALA A 9 -30.47 34.92 31.84
C ALA A 9 -30.75 34.67 30.35
N GLY A 10 -29.77 34.96 29.51
CA GLY A 10 -29.80 34.57 28.10
C GLY A 10 -29.46 33.08 27.93
N PHE A 11 -30.42 32.28 27.48
CA PHE A 11 -30.17 30.91 27.04
C PHE A 11 -29.52 30.94 25.65
N LEU A 12 -28.23 30.59 25.57
CA LEU A 12 -27.58 30.23 24.31
C LEU A 12 -28.04 28.81 23.95
N VAL A 13 -28.92 28.67 22.96
CA VAL A 13 -29.23 27.39 22.33
C VAL A 13 -28.09 27.09 21.36
N ALA A 14 -27.18 26.22 21.78
CA ALA A 14 -26.20 25.63 20.87
C ALA A 14 -26.94 24.66 19.93
N THR A 15 -27.20 25.08 18.70
CA THR A 15 -27.63 24.17 17.63
C THR A 15 -26.43 23.28 17.22
N SER A 16 -26.41 22.05 17.72
CA SER A 16 -25.55 21.01 17.18
C SER A 16 -25.97 20.76 15.74
N ALA A 17 -25.12 21.12 14.79
CA ALA A 17 -25.25 20.71 13.39
C ALA A 17 -25.04 19.20 13.36
N PHE A 18 -26.12 18.45 13.28
CA PHE A 18 -26.03 17.02 12.93
C PHE A 18 -25.46 16.94 11.51
N ALA A 19 -24.29 16.33 11.35
CA ALA A 19 -23.80 15.94 10.05
C ALA A 19 -24.87 15.04 9.41
N GLN A 20 -25.43 15.47 8.29
CA GLN A 20 -26.44 14.73 7.57
C GLN A 20 -25.73 13.53 6.93
N VAL A 21 -25.91 12.35 7.50
CA VAL A 21 -25.40 11.10 6.94
C VAL A 21 -26.08 10.88 5.60
N ALA A 22 -25.31 10.61 4.55
CA ALA A 22 -25.87 10.27 3.23
C ALA A 22 -26.81 9.06 3.36
N PRO A 23 -27.93 9.02 2.62
CA PRO A 23 -28.85 7.92 2.69
C PRO A 23 -28.16 6.62 2.24
N ILE A 24 -28.09 5.64 3.14
CA ILE A 24 -27.67 4.27 2.81
C ILE A 24 -28.68 3.69 1.82
N PRO A 25 -28.24 2.94 0.79
CA PRO A 25 -29.14 2.30 -0.18
C PRO A 25 -30.28 1.52 0.49
N ALA A 26 -31.48 1.57 -0.08
CA ALA A 26 -32.63 0.83 0.45
C ALA A 26 -32.45 -0.70 0.35
N ALA A 27 -31.65 -1.16 -0.61
CA ALA A 27 -31.21 -2.55 -0.77
C ALA A 27 -29.73 -2.55 -1.19
N PRO A 28 -28.94 -3.57 -0.83
CA PRO A 28 -27.53 -3.64 -1.24
C PRO A 28 -27.41 -3.80 -2.75
N HIS A 29 -26.55 -3.01 -3.38
CA HIS A 29 -26.13 -3.19 -4.75
C HIS A 29 -24.93 -4.14 -4.84
N ASN A 30 -24.60 -4.58 -6.05
CA ASN A 30 -23.35 -5.29 -6.29
C ASN A 30 -22.18 -4.30 -6.24
N VAL A 31 -21.01 -4.79 -5.87
CA VAL A 31 -19.80 -3.96 -5.88
C VAL A 31 -18.67 -4.66 -6.61
N VAL A 32 -18.01 -3.91 -7.49
CA VAL A 32 -16.71 -4.26 -8.07
C VAL A 32 -15.68 -3.27 -7.56
N VAL A 33 -14.65 -3.76 -6.87
CA VAL A 33 -13.45 -3.00 -6.55
C VAL A 33 -12.37 -3.39 -7.55
N PHE A 34 -11.95 -2.44 -8.38
CA PHE A 34 -10.87 -2.62 -9.35
C PHE A 34 -9.63 -1.89 -8.84
N VAL A 35 -8.58 -2.63 -8.54
CA VAL A 35 -7.30 -2.07 -8.09
C VAL A 35 -6.29 -2.20 -9.22
N ALA A 36 -5.79 -1.05 -9.72
CA ALA A 36 -4.66 -1.01 -10.64
C ALA A 36 -3.38 -0.77 -9.82
N ASP A 37 -2.65 -1.86 -9.52
CA ASP A 37 -1.48 -1.83 -8.65
C ASP A 37 -0.43 -0.81 -9.14
N GLY A 38 -0.01 0.10 -8.26
CA GLY A 38 1.02 1.10 -8.55
C GLY A 38 0.61 2.21 -9.55
N LEU A 39 -0.70 2.46 -9.75
CA LEU A 39 -1.16 3.45 -10.72
C LEU A 39 -1.12 4.87 -10.17
N ARG A 40 -0.22 5.67 -10.71
CA ARG A 40 -0.07 7.10 -10.38
C ARG A 40 -1.24 7.93 -10.93
N ALA A 41 -1.86 8.76 -10.09
CA ALA A 41 -3.02 9.59 -10.47
C ALA A 41 -2.77 10.43 -11.73
N ARG A 42 -1.58 11.05 -11.87
CA ARG A 42 -1.22 11.92 -13.01
C ARG A 42 -0.99 11.19 -14.32
N MET A 43 -0.96 9.86 -14.31
CA MET A 43 -0.80 9.04 -15.51
C MET A 43 -2.15 8.63 -16.13
N VAL A 44 -3.28 8.86 -15.45
CA VAL A 44 -4.62 8.57 -15.97
C VAL A 44 -5.11 9.76 -16.81
N ASN A 45 -5.14 9.56 -18.13
CA ASN A 45 -5.61 10.53 -19.11
C ASN A 45 -6.13 9.81 -20.38
N ASP A 46 -6.75 10.54 -21.29
CA ASP A 46 -7.37 9.96 -22.51
C ASP A 46 -6.36 9.19 -23.39
N ALA A 47 -5.07 9.47 -23.30
CA ALA A 47 -4.05 8.76 -24.07
C ALA A 47 -3.57 7.45 -23.40
N THR A 48 -3.56 7.38 -22.09
CA THR A 48 -3.00 6.25 -21.33
C THR A 48 -4.05 5.32 -20.73
N ALA A 49 -5.20 5.85 -20.28
CA ALA A 49 -6.23 5.10 -19.56
C ALA A 49 -7.65 5.62 -19.88
N PRO A 50 -8.12 5.51 -21.14
CA PRO A 50 -9.40 6.08 -21.56
C PRO A 50 -10.64 5.49 -20.86
N ASN A 51 -10.63 4.20 -20.46
CA ASN A 51 -11.75 3.57 -19.75
C ASN A 51 -11.88 4.12 -18.31
N MET A 52 -10.75 4.32 -17.61
CA MET A 52 -10.72 4.93 -16.27
C MET A 52 -11.16 6.40 -16.33
N VAL A 53 -10.69 7.15 -17.34
CA VAL A 53 -11.12 8.54 -17.57
C VAL A 53 -12.62 8.61 -17.85
N ALA A 54 -13.15 7.73 -18.70
CA ALA A 54 -14.58 7.68 -18.99
C ALA A 54 -15.42 7.36 -17.75
N LEU A 55 -14.96 6.41 -16.91
CA LEU A 55 -15.60 6.08 -15.63
C LEU A 55 -15.60 7.28 -14.69
N ALA A 56 -14.46 7.93 -14.50
CA ALA A 56 -14.33 9.10 -13.64
C ALA A 56 -15.22 10.28 -14.08
N ARG A 57 -15.31 10.53 -15.39
CA ARG A 57 -16.19 11.56 -15.96
C ARG A 57 -17.67 11.22 -15.84
N GLN A 58 -18.03 9.94 -15.96
CA GLN A 58 -19.40 9.48 -15.81
C GLN A 58 -19.88 9.53 -14.35
N GLY A 59 -19.03 9.17 -13.43
CA GLY A 59 -19.28 9.07 -12.00
C GLY A 59 -18.61 10.17 -11.17
N VAL A 60 -17.74 9.79 -10.26
CA VAL A 60 -17.02 10.67 -9.34
C VAL A 60 -15.52 10.54 -9.57
N SER A 61 -14.84 11.66 -9.76
CA SER A 61 -13.39 11.76 -9.78
C SER A 61 -12.88 12.23 -8.42
N LEU A 62 -12.15 11.38 -7.69
CA LEU A 62 -11.58 11.68 -6.38
C LEU A 62 -10.15 12.24 -6.57
N VAL A 63 -10.05 13.57 -6.73
CA VAL A 63 -8.78 14.21 -7.13
C VAL A 63 -7.78 14.38 -5.98
N ASN A 64 -8.17 14.08 -4.76
CA ASN A 64 -7.35 14.21 -3.55
C ASN A 64 -7.28 12.87 -2.80
N SER A 65 -6.93 11.80 -3.52
CA SER A 65 -6.79 10.46 -2.97
C SER A 65 -5.42 10.24 -2.32
N HIS A 66 -5.38 9.27 -1.38
CA HIS A 66 -4.20 8.96 -0.58
C HIS A 66 -4.02 7.44 -0.44
N SER A 67 -2.84 6.96 -0.77
CA SER A 67 -2.33 5.70 -0.24
C SER A 67 -1.87 5.89 1.20
N LEU A 68 -1.89 4.83 1.99
CA LEU A 68 -1.33 4.84 3.33
C LEU A 68 0.20 4.63 3.26
N PHE A 69 0.91 5.28 4.17
CA PHE A 69 2.35 5.08 4.32
C PHE A 69 2.64 4.01 5.40
N PRO A 70 3.58 3.09 5.16
CA PRO A 70 4.38 2.88 3.93
C PRO A 70 3.54 2.55 2.69
N THR A 71 3.88 3.18 1.56
CA THR A 71 3.12 3.07 0.30
C THR A 71 3.42 1.75 -0.42
N LEU A 72 3.01 0.64 0.22
CA LEU A 72 3.31 -0.72 -0.18
C LEU A 72 2.05 -1.55 -0.36
N THR A 73 2.09 -2.54 -1.24
CA THR A 73 0.96 -3.33 -1.71
C THR A 73 0.18 -3.98 -0.57
N MET A 74 0.85 -4.80 0.26
CA MET A 74 0.15 -5.55 1.33
C MET A 74 -0.40 -4.63 2.42
N ALA A 75 0.33 -3.55 2.73
CA ALA A 75 -0.10 -2.52 3.66
C ALA A 75 -1.42 -1.88 3.19
N ASN A 76 -1.48 -1.40 1.96
CA ASN A 76 -2.67 -0.77 1.39
C ASN A 76 -3.80 -1.77 1.10
N ALA A 77 -3.47 -3.02 0.73
CA ALA A 77 -4.46 -4.10 0.61
C ALA A 77 -5.15 -4.38 1.95
N SER A 78 -4.40 -4.43 3.06
CA SER A 78 -4.98 -4.62 4.39
C SER A 78 -5.93 -3.50 4.77
N ALA A 79 -5.58 -2.26 4.44
CA ALA A 79 -6.43 -1.10 4.68
C ALA A 79 -7.72 -1.13 3.85
N MET A 80 -7.65 -1.46 2.56
CA MET A 80 -8.84 -1.62 1.70
C MET A 80 -9.73 -2.77 2.19
N ALA A 81 -9.12 -3.90 2.57
CA ALA A 81 -9.85 -5.09 3.00
C ALA A 81 -10.59 -4.89 4.32
N THR A 82 -10.03 -4.15 5.26
CA THR A 82 -10.58 -4.01 6.62
C THR A 82 -11.22 -2.65 6.90
N GLY A 83 -10.91 -1.64 6.10
CA GLY A 83 -11.29 -0.25 6.40
C GLY A 83 -10.53 0.34 7.59
N HIS A 84 -9.37 -0.23 7.98
CA HIS A 84 -8.52 0.25 9.07
C HIS A 84 -7.16 0.72 8.58
N TYR A 85 -6.51 1.60 9.34
CA TYR A 85 -5.11 1.98 9.14
C TYR A 85 -4.16 0.91 9.68
N LEU A 86 -2.90 1.00 9.26
CA LEU A 86 -1.89 -0.05 9.47
C LEU A 86 -1.55 -0.31 10.94
N GLY A 87 -1.72 0.68 11.82
CA GLY A 87 -1.58 0.48 13.27
C GLY A 87 -2.58 -0.50 13.86
N ASP A 88 -3.74 -0.70 13.23
CA ASP A 88 -4.73 -1.68 13.65
C ASP A 88 -4.54 -3.02 12.93
N THR A 89 -4.24 -3.01 11.61
CA THR A 89 -4.09 -4.26 10.85
C THR A 89 -2.76 -4.98 11.09
N GLY A 90 -1.72 -4.25 11.51
CA GLY A 90 -0.39 -4.80 11.72
C GLY A 90 0.36 -5.19 10.45
N VAL A 91 -0.17 -4.89 9.27
CA VAL A 91 0.51 -5.05 7.99
C VAL A 91 1.25 -3.76 7.66
N PHE A 92 2.33 -3.52 8.37
CA PHE A 92 3.09 -2.28 8.24
C PHE A 92 3.84 -2.16 6.90
N SER A 93 4.04 -3.29 6.18
CA SER A 93 4.82 -3.33 4.96
C SER A 93 4.66 -4.69 4.25
N ASN A 94 5.37 -4.90 3.11
CA ASN A 94 5.41 -6.19 2.39
C ASN A 94 6.34 -7.21 3.07
N THR A 95 7.38 -6.73 3.78
CA THR A 95 8.26 -7.54 4.62
C THR A 95 8.11 -7.12 6.08
N LEU A 96 7.83 -8.06 6.97
CA LEU A 96 7.60 -7.82 8.40
C LEU A 96 8.57 -8.64 9.24
N TYR A 97 8.97 -8.12 10.41
CA TYR A 97 9.54 -8.99 11.45
C TYR A 97 8.40 -9.50 12.35
N VAL A 98 8.25 -10.82 12.41
CA VAL A 98 7.13 -11.45 13.12
C VAL A 98 7.53 -12.12 14.43
N ALA A 99 8.80 -12.01 14.82
CA ALA A 99 9.37 -12.49 16.08
C ALA A 99 9.25 -14.03 16.29
N TYR A 100 9.09 -14.80 15.22
CA TYR A 100 9.12 -16.26 15.24
C TYR A 100 9.56 -16.81 13.87
N PRO A 101 10.12 -18.03 13.81
CA PRO A 101 10.46 -18.68 12.56
C PRO A 101 9.21 -19.03 11.76
N VAL A 102 9.07 -18.51 10.53
CA VAL A 102 7.94 -18.77 9.64
C VAL A 102 8.27 -19.99 8.76
N PRO A 103 7.55 -21.12 8.90
CA PRO A 103 7.91 -22.37 8.20
C PRO A 103 7.95 -22.23 6.68
N SER A 104 6.92 -21.62 6.08
CA SER A 104 6.83 -21.41 4.62
C SER A 104 7.84 -20.39 4.09
N ALA A 105 8.49 -19.63 4.96
CA ALA A 105 9.59 -18.72 4.63
C ALA A 105 10.97 -19.32 5.02
N THR A 106 11.11 -20.63 5.02
CA THR A 106 12.36 -21.32 5.43
C THR A 106 12.84 -20.97 6.84
N ASN A 107 11.91 -20.77 7.77
CA ASN A 107 12.12 -20.31 9.14
C ASN A 107 12.69 -18.89 9.27
N ASN A 108 12.60 -18.07 8.22
CA ASN A 108 12.96 -16.66 8.28
C ASN A 108 11.92 -15.89 9.11
N PRO A 109 12.31 -15.14 10.16
CA PRO A 109 11.40 -14.31 10.96
C PRO A 109 11.07 -12.95 10.29
N THR A 110 11.64 -12.67 9.10
CA THR A 110 11.36 -11.48 8.30
C THR A 110 10.78 -11.89 6.93
N PRO A 111 9.57 -12.54 6.90
CA PRO A 111 8.99 -13.01 5.65
C PRO A 111 8.53 -11.87 4.75
N PHE A 112 8.67 -12.06 3.42
CA PHE A 112 7.96 -11.29 2.40
C PHE A 112 6.55 -11.88 2.24
N ILE A 113 5.51 -11.13 2.60
CA ILE A 113 4.16 -11.68 2.83
C ILE A 113 3.26 -11.72 1.59
N GLU A 114 3.72 -11.37 0.41
CA GLU A 114 3.00 -11.64 -0.85
C GLU A 114 3.10 -13.14 -1.22
N ASN A 115 2.61 -14.01 -0.32
CA ASN A 115 2.69 -15.46 -0.47
C ASN A 115 1.58 -16.15 0.34
N ASP A 116 0.76 -16.96 -0.33
CA ASP A 116 -0.39 -17.62 0.28
C ASP A 116 -0.03 -18.55 1.45
N ALA A 117 1.05 -19.30 1.31
CA ALA A 117 1.48 -20.22 2.37
C ALA A 117 1.96 -19.44 3.62
N ILE A 118 2.69 -18.35 3.41
CA ILE A 118 3.14 -17.47 4.50
C ILE A 118 1.96 -16.81 5.21
N LEU A 119 0.96 -16.31 4.47
CA LEU A 119 -0.27 -15.77 5.08
C LEU A 119 -0.97 -16.82 5.97
N GLY A 120 -0.98 -18.10 5.54
CA GLY A 120 -1.49 -19.19 6.36
C GLY A 120 -0.70 -19.43 7.66
N ASP A 121 0.63 -19.35 7.61
CA ASP A 121 1.49 -19.46 8.79
C ASP A 121 1.25 -18.30 9.77
N LEU A 122 1.05 -17.07 9.24
CA LEU A 122 0.72 -15.90 10.04
C LEU A 122 -0.63 -16.07 10.73
N ASP A 123 -1.67 -16.50 10.01
CA ASP A 123 -2.98 -16.78 10.61
C ASP A 123 -2.89 -17.84 11.71
N ALA A 124 -2.20 -18.94 11.45
CA ALA A 124 -2.03 -20.00 12.45
C ALA A 124 -1.32 -19.47 13.71
N ARG A 125 -0.36 -18.59 13.56
CA ARG A 125 0.38 -17.99 14.69
C ARG A 125 -0.46 -17.00 15.48
N PHE A 126 -1.25 -16.18 14.81
CA PHE A 126 -2.01 -15.08 15.40
C PHE A 126 -3.50 -15.42 15.60
N GLY A 127 -3.80 -16.66 16.00
CA GLY A 127 -5.13 -17.08 16.42
C GLY A 127 -6.18 -17.20 15.32
N GLY A 128 -5.74 -17.38 14.07
CA GLY A 128 -6.61 -17.56 12.90
C GLY A 128 -6.94 -16.27 12.14
N ASN A 129 -6.44 -15.13 12.60
CA ASN A 129 -6.63 -13.84 11.92
C ASN A 129 -5.49 -12.86 12.29
N PHE A 130 -4.43 -12.84 11.50
CA PHE A 130 -3.26 -12.00 11.77
C PHE A 130 -3.53 -10.51 11.54
N LEU A 131 -4.59 -10.14 10.79
CA LEU A 131 -5.02 -8.75 10.64
C LEU A 131 -5.69 -8.19 11.90
N GLY A 132 -6.18 -9.06 12.78
CA GLY A 132 -6.95 -8.66 13.95
C GLY A 132 -8.38 -8.20 13.63
N GLU A 133 -8.62 -7.61 12.48
CA GLU A 133 -9.90 -7.07 12.00
C GLU A 133 -10.58 -8.00 10.98
N ASP A 134 -11.89 -7.86 10.81
CA ASP A 134 -12.63 -8.59 9.76
C ASP A 134 -12.47 -7.89 8.39
N THR A 135 -12.38 -8.67 7.32
CA THR A 135 -12.32 -8.14 5.95
C THR A 135 -13.70 -7.99 5.32
N ILE A 136 -13.86 -7.07 4.37
CA ILE A 136 -15.12 -6.85 3.64
C ILE A 136 -15.60 -8.10 2.89
N ILE A 137 -14.68 -8.91 2.35
CA ILE A 137 -15.02 -10.18 1.69
C ILE A 137 -15.57 -11.17 2.71
N LYS A 138 -14.90 -11.35 3.86
CA LYS A 138 -15.40 -12.20 4.93
C LYS A 138 -16.80 -11.77 5.38
N LEU A 139 -17.01 -10.47 5.63
CA LEU A 139 -18.32 -9.95 6.04
C LEU A 139 -19.40 -10.16 4.98
N ALA A 140 -19.09 -9.94 3.70
CA ALA A 140 -20.01 -10.19 2.59
C ALA A 140 -20.36 -11.67 2.46
N ARG A 141 -19.38 -12.56 2.55
CA ARG A 141 -19.54 -14.01 2.56
C ARG A 141 -20.43 -14.48 3.71
N ASP A 142 -20.14 -14.02 4.93
CA ASP A 142 -20.90 -14.38 6.14
C ASP A 142 -22.36 -13.89 6.05
N ARG A 143 -22.63 -12.85 5.26
CA ARG A 143 -23.99 -12.37 4.92
C ARG A 143 -24.66 -13.17 3.80
N GLY A 144 -23.95 -14.13 3.19
CA GLY A 144 -24.46 -14.99 2.13
C GLY A 144 -24.40 -14.39 0.72
N TYR A 145 -23.63 -13.31 0.52
CA TYR A 145 -23.37 -12.72 -0.80
C TYR A 145 -22.41 -13.60 -1.60
N SER A 146 -22.38 -13.40 -2.91
CA SER A 146 -21.37 -14.02 -3.77
C SER A 146 -20.07 -13.23 -3.67
N THR A 147 -18.95 -13.93 -3.44
CA THR A 147 -17.65 -13.27 -3.25
C THR A 147 -16.59 -13.85 -4.17
N ALA A 148 -15.78 -12.98 -4.75
CA ALA A 148 -14.60 -13.36 -5.50
C ALA A 148 -13.48 -12.32 -5.35
N VAL A 149 -12.23 -12.80 -5.30
CA VAL A 149 -11.03 -11.99 -5.41
C VAL A 149 -10.14 -12.59 -6.49
N ILE A 150 -9.73 -11.77 -7.48
CA ILE A 150 -9.00 -12.24 -8.66
C ILE A 150 -7.84 -11.28 -8.90
N GLY A 151 -6.61 -11.79 -9.08
CA GLY A 151 -5.49 -10.93 -9.47
C GLY A 151 -4.13 -11.30 -8.92
N LYS A 152 -3.34 -10.31 -8.51
CA LYS A 152 -1.96 -10.44 -8.01
C LYS A 152 -1.90 -11.29 -6.73
N LEU A 153 -0.95 -12.24 -6.69
CA LEU A 153 -0.62 -13.02 -5.49
C LEU A 153 -0.33 -12.08 -4.30
N GLY A 154 -0.77 -12.48 -3.14
CA GLY A 154 -0.65 -11.74 -1.88
C GLY A 154 -1.90 -10.91 -1.60
N PRO A 155 -2.09 -9.73 -2.20
CA PRO A 155 -3.27 -8.90 -1.92
C PRO A 155 -4.58 -9.62 -2.24
N THR A 156 -4.62 -10.49 -3.27
CA THR A 156 -5.83 -11.26 -3.62
C THR A 156 -6.28 -12.14 -2.45
N LEU A 157 -5.41 -12.95 -1.88
CA LEU A 157 -5.77 -13.78 -0.73
C LEU A 157 -6.05 -12.94 0.53
N LEU A 158 -5.34 -11.82 0.72
CA LEU A 158 -5.48 -10.99 1.92
C LEU A 158 -6.92 -10.53 2.19
N PHE A 159 -7.71 -10.30 1.13
CA PHE A 159 -9.11 -9.92 1.27
C PHE A 159 -10.00 -11.00 1.92
N ASP A 160 -9.61 -12.29 1.85
CA ASP A 160 -10.28 -13.39 2.58
C ASP A 160 -9.27 -14.46 3.02
N HIS A 161 -8.20 -14.03 3.68
CA HIS A 161 -7.07 -14.90 4.07
C HIS A 161 -7.46 -16.04 5.02
N THR A 162 -8.58 -15.91 5.72
CA THR A 162 -9.10 -16.93 6.63
C THR A 162 -9.90 -18.05 5.93
N GLU A 163 -10.34 -17.84 4.68
CA GLU A 163 -11.00 -18.86 3.84
C GLU A 163 -9.95 -19.46 2.89
N ARG A 164 -9.54 -20.68 3.17
CA ARG A 164 -8.46 -21.33 2.44
C ARG A 164 -8.89 -22.59 1.69
N THR A 165 -10.21 -22.84 1.65
CA THR A 165 -10.77 -24.01 0.94
C THR A 165 -11.17 -23.72 -0.50
N GLY A 166 -11.36 -22.44 -0.86
CA GLY A 166 -11.88 -22.00 -2.16
C GLY A 166 -13.37 -22.35 -2.36
N LEU A 167 -14.07 -22.81 -1.32
CA LEU A 167 -15.47 -23.24 -1.43
C LEU A 167 -16.47 -22.09 -1.20
N GLN A 168 -16.10 -21.11 -0.40
CA GLN A 168 -17.00 -20.02 -0.01
C GLN A 168 -16.72 -18.73 -0.80
N THR A 169 -15.43 -18.39 -0.95
CA THR A 169 -14.97 -17.28 -1.81
C THR A 169 -14.17 -17.83 -2.97
N ILE A 170 -14.40 -17.31 -4.17
CA ILE A 170 -13.59 -17.63 -5.35
C ILE A 170 -12.30 -16.80 -5.26
N ILE A 171 -11.16 -17.49 -5.14
CA ILE A 171 -9.82 -16.88 -5.07
C ILE A 171 -9.01 -17.40 -6.26
N ILE A 172 -8.60 -16.50 -7.15
CA ILE A 172 -7.81 -16.81 -8.34
C ILE A 172 -6.66 -15.82 -8.45
N ASP A 173 -5.44 -16.31 -8.32
CA ASP A 173 -4.21 -15.50 -8.35
C ASP A 173 -3.08 -16.20 -9.13
N ASP A 174 -1.85 -15.68 -9.03
CA ASP A 174 -0.66 -16.28 -9.69
C ASP A 174 -0.37 -17.70 -9.23
N SER A 175 -0.76 -18.08 -8.02
CA SER A 175 -0.49 -19.40 -7.44
C SER A 175 -1.58 -20.42 -7.73
N THR A 176 -2.72 -19.99 -8.30
CA THR A 176 -3.87 -20.85 -8.57
C THR A 176 -3.50 -22.03 -9.46
N GLY A 177 -3.88 -23.24 -9.03
CA GLY A 177 -3.56 -24.49 -9.68
C GLY A 177 -2.21 -25.08 -9.31
N THR A 178 -1.43 -24.41 -8.44
CA THR A 178 -0.19 -24.95 -7.83
C THR A 178 -0.48 -25.58 -6.47
N ALA A 179 0.51 -26.26 -5.90
CA ALA A 179 0.39 -26.87 -4.57
C ALA A 179 0.34 -25.83 -3.42
N GLN A 180 0.79 -24.60 -3.67
CA GLN A 180 0.84 -23.51 -2.70
C GLN A 180 -0.41 -22.60 -2.74
N GLY A 181 -1.16 -22.64 -3.87
CA GLY A 181 -2.33 -21.78 -4.07
C GLY A 181 -3.59 -22.32 -3.38
N ILE A 182 -4.58 -21.45 -3.31
CA ILE A 182 -5.91 -21.82 -2.79
C ILE A 182 -6.60 -22.76 -3.81
N PRO A 183 -7.21 -23.87 -3.34
CA PRO A 183 -7.91 -24.79 -4.22
C PRO A 183 -9.05 -24.14 -5.00
N VAL A 184 -9.17 -24.48 -6.28
CA VAL A 184 -10.33 -24.11 -7.09
C VAL A 184 -11.50 -25.05 -6.77
N SER A 185 -12.66 -24.49 -6.40
CA SER A 185 -13.86 -25.31 -6.11
C SER A 185 -14.31 -26.12 -7.35
N PRO A 186 -14.99 -27.27 -7.17
CA PRO A 186 -15.52 -28.04 -8.28
C PRO A 186 -16.44 -27.22 -9.21
N GLU A 187 -17.31 -26.37 -8.63
CA GLU A 187 -18.16 -25.46 -9.41
C GLU A 187 -17.34 -24.51 -10.26
N MET A 188 -16.31 -23.89 -9.71
CA MET A 188 -15.45 -22.96 -10.43
C MET A 188 -14.61 -23.66 -11.49
N ALA A 189 -14.12 -24.87 -11.21
CA ALA A 189 -13.40 -25.68 -12.20
C ALA A 189 -14.26 -25.99 -13.45
N GLU A 190 -15.53 -26.35 -13.27
CA GLU A 190 -16.45 -26.55 -14.39
C GLU A 190 -16.75 -25.23 -15.14
N ARG A 191 -16.82 -24.10 -14.44
CA ARG A 191 -16.98 -22.78 -15.09
C ARG A 191 -15.77 -22.38 -15.91
N LEU A 192 -14.56 -22.59 -15.41
CA LEU A 192 -13.31 -22.35 -16.16
C LEU A 192 -13.28 -23.21 -17.43
N LYS A 193 -13.57 -24.51 -17.29
CA LYS A 193 -13.64 -25.44 -18.42
C LYS A 193 -14.68 -25.02 -19.48
N ALA A 194 -15.88 -24.65 -19.04
CA ALA A 194 -16.95 -24.16 -19.93
C ALA A 194 -16.56 -22.86 -20.65
N ALA A 195 -15.79 -21.99 -19.99
CA ALA A 195 -15.24 -20.76 -20.56
C ALA A 195 -14.01 -21.00 -21.45
N GLY A 196 -13.51 -22.25 -21.55
CA GLY A 196 -12.28 -22.60 -22.31
C GLY A 196 -11.02 -22.02 -21.66
N LEU A 197 -11.02 -21.87 -20.33
CA LEU A 197 -9.88 -21.35 -19.56
C LEU A 197 -9.15 -22.47 -18.82
N PRO A 198 -7.81 -22.42 -18.72
CA PRO A 198 -7.05 -23.38 -17.92
C PRO A 198 -7.36 -23.22 -16.42
N ALA A 199 -7.24 -24.33 -15.66
CA ALA A 199 -7.40 -24.32 -14.20
C ALA A 199 -6.13 -23.83 -13.47
N VAL A 200 -5.08 -23.50 -14.21
CA VAL A 200 -3.80 -23.00 -13.71
C VAL A 200 -3.55 -21.64 -14.30
N THR A 201 -3.25 -20.68 -13.45
CA THR A 201 -2.90 -19.33 -13.91
C THR A 201 -1.62 -19.35 -14.75
N PRO A 202 -1.62 -18.79 -15.97
CA PRO A 202 -0.41 -18.74 -16.79
C PRO A 202 0.66 -17.83 -16.15
N PRO A 203 1.95 -18.17 -16.36
CA PRO A 203 3.04 -17.33 -15.88
C PRO A 203 3.11 -16.00 -16.66
N ARG A 204 3.80 -15.01 -16.08
CA ARG A 204 4.04 -13.69 -16.71
C ARG A 204 4.88 -13.76 -18.00
N GLY A 205 5.57 -14.87 -18.26
CA GLY A 205 6.42 -15.03 -19.43
C GLY A 205 7.52 -13.98 -19.52
N ALA A 206 7.70 -13.34 -20.67
CA ALA A 206 8.72 -12.31 -20.88
C ALA A 206 8.53 -11.06 -20.00
N ASN A 207 7.31 -10.77 -19.55
CA ASN A 207 7.07 -9.69 -18.59
C ASN A 207 7.73 -9.98 -17.22
N GLY A 208 7.92 -11.24 -16.83
CA GLY A 208 8.58 -11.65 -15.60
C GLY A 208 10.10 -11.45 -15.58
N VAL A 209 10.71 -10.99 -16.68
CA VAL A 209 12.17 -10.77 -16.76
C VAL A 209 12.53 -9.48 -16.02
N ALA A 210 13.13 -9.65 -14.83
CA ALA A 210 13.51 -8.51 -13.97
C ALA A 210 14.78 -7.78 -14.45
N GLY A 211 15.63 -8.45 -15.24
CA GLY A 211 16.95 -7.91 -15.56
C GLY A 211 17.96 -8.01 -14.41
N ASN A 212 19.13 -7.42 -14.59
CA ASN A 212 20.20 -7.32 -13.60
C ASN A 212 21.20 -6.23 -14.02
N VAL A 213 22.34 -6.10 -13.34
CA VAL A 213 23.36 -5.06 -13.60
C VAL A 213 24.00 -5.11 -15.00
N THR A 214 23.80 -6.17 -15.76
CA THR A 214 24.35 -6.36 -17.11
C THR A 214 23.28 -6.54 -18.18
N THR A 215 22.04 -6.79 -17.80
CA THR A 215 20.94 -7.12 -18.72
C THR A 215 19.70 -6.30 -18.34
N PRO A 216 19.13 -5.53 -19.29
CA PRO A 216 17.89 -4.80 -19.00
C PRO A 216 16.73 -5.75 -18.74
N GLY A 217 15.73 -5.27 -18.00
CA GLY A 217 14.50 -5.99 -17.70
C GLY A 217 13.52 -6.05 -18.89
N THR A 218 12.25 -6.29 -18.58
CA THR A 218 11.19 -6.42 -19.58
C THR A 218 10.95 -5.13 -20.37
N LYS A 219 10.46 -5.29 -21.61
CA LYS A 219 9.98 -4.21 -22.46
C LYS A 219 8.50 -4.34 -22.86
N ILE A 220 7.80 -5.25 -22.21
CA ILE A 220 6.38 -5.53 -22.50
C ILE A 220 5.54 -5.55 -21.23
N ALA A 221 4.27 -5.19 -21.34
CA ALA A 221 3.27 -5.33 -20.28
C ALA A 221 2.92 -6.80 -20.01
N ASN A 222 2.26 -7.07 -18.87
CA ASN A 222 1.82 -8.41 -18.44
C ASN A 222 0.53 -8.86 -19.14
N VAL A 223 0.46 -8.76 -20.46
CA VAL A 223 -0.77 -9.00 -21.22
C VAL A 223 -1.29 -10.43 -21.04
N VAL A 224 -0.42 -11.46 -21.18
CA VAL A 224 -0.85 -12.86 -21.21
C VAL A 224 -1.54 -13.28 -19.91
N GLN A 225 -0.95 -12.96 -18.78
CA GLN A 225 -1.51 -13.32 -17.47
C GLN A 225 -2.74 -12.48 -17.13
N GLN A 226 -2.70 -11.17 -17.43
CA GLN A 226 -3.82 -10.27 -17.19
C GLN A 226 -5.02 -10.61 -18.07
N ASP A 227 -4.82 -10.95 -19.35
CA ASP A 227 -5.89 -11.46 -20.23
C ASP A 227 -6.60 -12.68 -19.65
N TYR A 228 -5.84 -13.61 -19.04
CA TYR A 228 -6.42 -14.76 -18.37
C TYR A 228 -7.24 -14.34 -17.15
N LEU A 229 -6.70 -13.51 -16.25
CA LEU A 229 -7.40 -13.07 -15.05
C LEU A 229 -8.66 -12.28 -15.38
N ALA A 230 -8.61 -11.37 -16.37
CA ALA A 230 -9.79 -10.66 -16.87
C ALA A 230 -10.82 -11.60 -17.51
N ALA A 231 -10.38 -12.63 -18.24
CA ALA A 231 -11.28 -13.64 -18.80
C ALA A 231 -11.92 -14.51 -17.71
N VAL A 232 -11.21 -14.84 -16.62
CA VAL A 232 -11.80 -15.51 -15.44
C VAL A 232 -12.91 -14.65 -14.85
N ALA A 233 -12.66 -13.36 -14.61
CA ALA A 233 -13.65 -12.45 -14.08
C ALA A 233 -14.89 -12.33 -14.99
N THR A 234 -14.68 -12.11 -16.29
CA THR A 234 -15.74 -11.76 -17.25
C THR A 234 -16.48 -12.96 -17.84
N ARG A 235 -15.82 -14.11 -18.02
CA ARG A 235 -16.40 -15.29 -18.71
C ARG A 235 -16.75 -16.43 -17.75
N ALA A 236 -16.27 -16.41 -16.51
CA ALA A 236 -16.55 -17.46 -15.54
C ALA A 236 -17.25 -16.92 -14.28
N VAL A 237 -16.74 -15.86 -13.65
CA VAL A 237 -17.24 -15.36 -12.36
C VAL A 237 -18.49 -14.50 -12.50
N LEU A 238 -18.48 -13.46 -13.35
CA LEU A 238 -19.64 -12.58 -13.53
C LEU A 238 -20.87 -13.32 -14.05
N PRO A 239 -20.79 -14.27 -15.04
CA PRO A 239 -21.93 -15.10 -15.43
C PRO A 239 -22.46 -15.97 -14.29
N LEU A 240 -21.57 -16.49 -13.43
CA LEU A 240 -21.96 -17.26 -12.26
C LEU A 240 -22.72 -16.38 -11.25
N PHE A 241 -22.23 -15.17 -10.98
CA PHE A 241 -22.87 -14.23 -10.06
C PHE A 241 -24.23 -13.75 -10.57
N ALA A 242 -24.33 -13.45 -11.87
CA ALA A 242 -25.61 -13.13 -12.52
C ALA A 242 -26.62 -14.28 -12.36
N ALA A 243 -26.21 -15.53 -12.60
CA ALA A 243 -27.06 -16.70 -12.44
C ALA A 243 -27.50 -16.95 -10.98
N ARG A 244 -26.67 -16.62 -10.01
CA ARG A 244 -27.02 -16.74 -8.58
C ARG A 244 -28.05 -15.70 -8.12
N ASN A 245 -28.18 -14.60 -8.84
CA ASN A 245 -29.11 -13.49 -8.54
C ASN A 245 -29.10 -13.05 -7.07
N LYS A 246 -27.89 -12.85 -6.54
CA LYS A 246 -27.62 -12.37 -5.18
C LYS A 246 -26.68 -11.17 -5.27
N PRO A 247 -26.68 -10.27 -4.28
CA PRO A 247 -25.64 -9.26 -4.17
C PRO A 247 -24.26 -9.93 -4.19
N PHE A 248 -23.27 -9.24 -4.79
CA PHE A 248 -21.92 -9.74 -4.85
C PHE A 248 -20.87 -8.67 -4.54
N LEU A 249 -19.71 -9.13 -4.10
CA LEU A 249 -18.48 -8.34 -4.01
C LEU A 249 -17.40 -9.05 -4.84
N LEU A 250 -16.94 -8.38 -5.89
CA LEU A 250 -15.82 -8.79 -6.72
C LEU A 250 -14.68 -7.80 -6.52
N VAL A 251 -13.52 -8.27 -6.06
CA VAL A 251 -12.27 -7.51 -6.08
C VAL A 251 -11.43 -8.03 -7.25
N PHE A 252 -11.02 -7.13 -8.13
CA PHE A 252 -10.07 -7.42 -9.21
C PHE A 252 -8.80 -6.61 -8.98
N TRP A 253 -7.69 -7.31 -8.73
CA TRP A 253 -6.39 -6.69 -8.48
C TRP A 253 -5.47 -6.88 -9.68
N SER A 254 -5.43 -5.88 -10.57
CA SER A 254 -4.52 -5.87 -11.70
C SER A 254 -3.07 -5.76 -11.21
N ARG A 255 -2.20 -6.71 -11.62
CA ARG A 255 -0.77 -6.64 -11.33
C ARG A 255 -0.07 -5.49 -12.08
N ASP A 256 -0.58 -5.14 -13.29
CA ASP A 256 -0.11 -3.96 -14.00
C ASP A 256 -0.82 -2.69 -13.46
N PRO A 257 -0.08 -1.56 -13.45
CA PRO A 257 1.26 -1.31 -13.99
C PRO A 257 2.44 -1.71 -13.08
N ASP A 258 2.25 -1.99 -11.77
CA ASP A 258 3.28 -2.28 -10.77
C ASP A 258 4.30 -3.31 -11.25
N GLY A 259 3.83 -4.53 -11.57
CA GLY A 259 4.70 -5.64 -11.91
C GLY A 259 5.56 -5.40 -13.14
N THR A 260 5.10 -4.61 -14.10
CA THR A 260 5.88 -4.20 -15.25
C THR A 260 6.87 -3.10 -14.88
N GLN A 261 6.45 -2.10 -14.11
CA GLN A 261 7.30 -0.99 -13.68
C GLN A 261 8.49 -1.46 -12.84
N HIS A 262 8.32 -2.46 -11.99
CA HIS A 262 9.42 -3.07 -11.24
C HIS A 262 10.47 -3.73 -12.14
N ASN A 263 10.03 -4.31 -13.24
CA ASN A 263 10.89 -5.10 -14.13
C ASN A 263 11.29 -4.35 -15.41
N GLU A 264 10.87 -3.10 -15.60
CA GLU A 264 11.04 -2.40 -16.85
C GLU A 264 12.51 -2.26 -17.26
N GLY A 265 12.79 -2.35 -18.54
CA GLY A 265 14.12 -2.27 -19.12
C GLY A 265 14.36 -1.08 -20.03
N ASP A 266 13.47 -0.09 -20.02
CA ASP A 266 13.54 1.10 -20.87
C ASP A 266 14.62 2.08 -20.42
N SER A 267 14.99 2.05 -19.13
CA SER A 267 15.90 3.00 -18.49
C SER A 267 17.13 2.33 -17.86
N PHE A 268 17.66 1.32 -18.51
CA PHE A 268 18.78 0.54 -17.98
C PHE A 268 19.90 1.41 -17.39
N LEU A 269 20.05 1.38 -16.05
CA LEU A 269 21.00 2.13 -15.22
C LEU A 269 20.92 3.67 -15.35
N THR A 270 19.85 4.21 -15.93
CA THR A 270 19.62 5.65 -16.06
C THR A 270 18.28 6.04 -15.42
N LEU A 271 18.12 7.30 -15.00
CA LEU A 271 16.88 7.77 -14.35
C LEU A 271 15.78 8.19 -15.33
N ALA A 272 16.07 8.28 -16.61
CA ALA A 272 15.13 8.69 -17.64
C ALA A 272 15.17 7.74 -18.84
N PRO A 273 14.01 7.38 -19.40
CA PRO A 273 12.66 7.82 -19.07
C PRO A 273 12.10 7.28 -17.74
N GLY A 274 12.76 6.33 -17.06
CA GLY A 274 12.30 5.70 -15.84
C GLY A 274 10.93 5.06 -16.03
N ILE A 275 10.12 5.15 -15.02
CA ILE A 275 8.73 4.65 -15.03
C ILE A 275 7.79 5.40 -16.00
N ASN A 276 8.30 6.27 -16.84
CA ASN A 276 7.57 6.92 -17.95
C ASN A 276 7.93 6.33 -19.32
N GLY A 277 8.69 5.23 -19.34
CA GLY A 277 9.08 4.52 -20.55
C GLY A 277 7.92 3.76 -21.22
N PRO A 278 8.14 3.29 -22.48
CA PRO A 278 7.12 2.58 -23.25
C PRO A 278 6.53 1.35 -22.56
N ALA A 279 7.32 0.57 -21.82
CA ALA A 279 6.86 -0.60 -21.09
C ALA A 279 5.84 -0.23 -20.00
N SER A 280 6.15 0.80 -19.20
CA SER A 280 5.26 1.31 -18.16
C SER A 280 3.95 1.88 -18.73
N LEU A 281 4.03 2.62 -19.83
CA LEU A 281 2.84 3.17 -20.50
C LEU A 281 1.95 2.05 -21.09
N ALA A 282 2.55 1.00 -21.64
CA ALA A 282 1.82 -0.18 -22.09
C ALA A 282 1.13 -0.92 -20.94
N ALA A 283 1.76 -0.99 -19.77
CA ALA A 283 1.19 -1.61 -18.58
C ALA A 283 -0.01 -0.84 -18.01
N ILE A 284 0.04 0.50 -18.01
CA ILE A 284 -1.11 1.34 -17.65
C ILE A 284 -2.28 1.07 -18.60
N ARG A 285 -2.01 0.98 -19.91
CA ARG A 285 -3.01 0.66 -20.91
C ARG A 285 -3.60 -0.73 -20.68
N ASN A 286 -2.77 -1.72 -20.35
CA ASN A 286 -3.21 -3.09 -20.08
C ASN A 286 -4.20 -3.16 -18.90
N ALA A 287 -3.91 -2.47 -17.79
CA ALA A 287 -4.83 -2.37 -16.66
C ALA A 287 -6.14 -1.63 -17.02
N ASP A 288 -6.06 -0.59 -17.84
CA ASP A 288 -7.24 0.14 -18.33
C ASP A 288 -8.14 -0.73 -19.22
N ASP A 289 -7.53 -1.55 -20.08
CA ASP A 289 -8.24 -2.49 -20.96
C ASP A 289 -8.98 -3.57 -20.14
N ASP A 290 -8.40 -4.07 -19.04
CA ASP A 290 -9.06 -5.02 -18.13
C ASP A 290 -10.29 -4.40 -17.47
N LEU A 291 -10.23 -3.15 -17.01
CA LEU A 291 -11.41 -2.43 -16.52
C LEU A 291 -12.48 -2.30 -17.62
N GLY A 292 -12.09 -1.99 -18.84
CA GLY A 292 -12.97 -1.92 -19.99
C GLY A 292 -13.72 -3.22 -20.24
N ARG A 293 -13.04 -4.37 -20.16
CA ARG A 293 -13.62 -5.71 -20.30
C ARG A 293 -14.61 -6.03 -19.18
N ILE A 294 -14.28 -5.72 -17.92
CA ILE A 294 -15.18 -5.93 -16.78
C ILE A 294 -16.46 -5.11 -16.95
N ARG A 295 -16.36 -3.84 -17.33
CA ARG A 295 -17.52 -2.98 -17.60
C ARG A 295 -18.38 -3.51 -18.74
N ALA A 296 -17.77 -3.99 -19.82
CA ALA A 296 -18.49 -4.60 -20.94
C ALA A 296 -19.23 -5.87 -20.50
N ALA A 297 -18.64 -6.73 -19.69
CA ALA A 297 -19.28 -7.92 -19.16
C ALA A 297 -20.46 -7.59 -18.23
N LEU A 298 -20.32 -6.58 -17.35
CA LEU A 298 -21.44 -6.11 -16.53
C LEU A 298 -22.61 -5.65 -17.39
N ALA A 299 -22.35 -4.96 -18.51
CA ALA A 299 -23.41 -4.55 -19.46
C ALA A 299 -24.03 -5.75 -20.19
N GLU A 300 -23.21 -6.71 -20.62
CA GLU A 300 -23.68 -7.94 -21.29
C GLU A 300 -24.65 -8.76 -20.42
N PHE A 301 -24.36 -8.84 -19.11
CA PHE A 301 -25.20 -9.57 -18.15
C PHE A 301 -26.31 -8.72 -17.51
N GLY A 302 -26.54 -7.47 -17.98
CA GLY A 302 -27.57 -6.58 -17.44
C GLY A 302 -27.35 -6.13 -16.02
N LEU A 303 -26.09 -6.10 -15.55
CA LEU A 303 -25.71 -5.77 -14.18
C LEU A 303 -25.29 -4.30 -13.98
N THR A 304 -25.19 -3.49 -15.04
CA THR A 304 -24.68 -2.10 -14.97
C THR A 304 -25.45 -1.24 -13.97
N GLU A 305 -26.78 -1.29 -14.02
CA GLU A 305 -27.66 -0.43 -13.20
C GLU A 305 -27.77 -0.91 -11.73
N SER A 306 -27.21 -2.08 -11.42
CA SER A 306 -27.23 -2.67 -10.07
C SER A 306 -25.82 -2.87 -9.50
N THR A 307 -24.78 -2.30 -10.12
CA THR A 307 -23.39 -2.50 -9.70
C THR A 307 -22.67 -1.18 -9.55
N ASP A 308 -22.12 -0.96 -8.38
CA ASP A 308 -21.17 0.11 -8.12
C ASP A 308 -19.74 -0.35 -8.43
N ILE A 309 -18.97 0.51 -9.08
CA ILE A 309 -17.58 0.27 -9.43
C ILE A 309 -16.71 1.29 -8.70
N ILE A 310 -15.78 0.80 -7.90
CA ILE A 310 -14.73 1.57 -7.26
C ILE A 310 -13.43 1.22 -7.96
N VAL A 311 -12.82 2.19 -8.63
CA VAL A 311 -11.49 2.06 -9.21
C VAL A 311 -10.51 2.76 -8.29
N THR A 312 -9.46 2.07 -7.88
CA THR A 312 -8.38 2.66 -7.08
C THR A 312 -7.01 2.11 -7.48
N ALA A 313 -5.96 2.71 -6.99
CA ALA A 313 -4.64 2.10 -6.89
C ALA A 313 -4.26 1.99 -5.42
N ASP A 314 -3.43 1.04 -5.10
CA ASP A 314 -2.94 0.86 -3.74
C ASP A 314 -1.87 1.90 -3.38
N HIS A 315 -1.01 2.28 -4.34
CA HIS A 315 -0.01 3.36 -4.22
C HIS A 315 0.33 3.99 -5.57
N GLY A 316 1.10 5.08 -5.53
CA GLY A 316 1.81 5.59 -6.69
C GLY A 316 3.14 4.85 -6.91
N PHE A 317 4.05 5.42 -7.70
CA PHE A 317 5.30 4.77 -8.11
C PHE A 317 6.41 5.79 -8.35
N ALA A 318 7.68 5.38 -8.21
CA ALA A 318 8.85 6.21 -8.47
C ALA A 318 9.95 5.42 -9.20
N THR A 319 10.83 6.11 -9.92
CA THR A 319 12.04 5.53 -10.52
C THR A 319 13.09 5.33 -9.44
N ILE A 320 13.81 4.21 -9.48
CA ILE A 320 14.85 3.88 -8.50
C ILE A 320 16.12 4.68 -8.78
N SER A 321 16.65 5.32 -7.73
CA SER A 321 18.06 5.73 -7.62
C SER A 321 18.80 4.80 -6.66
N LYS A 322 20.05 4.49 -7.00
CA LYS A 322 20.98 3.73 -6.16
C LYS A 322 22.17 4.57 -5.70
N GLU A 323 22.02 5.89 -5.69
CA GLU A 323 23.12 6.83 -5.42
C GLU A 323 23.13 7.29 -3.97
N SER A 324 24.31 7.21 -3.33
CA SER A 324 24.58 7.79 -2.02
C SER A 324 26.06 8.17 -1.90
N ALA A 325 26.32 9.36 -1.38
CA ALA A 325 27.67 9.84 -1.09
C ALA A 325 28.16 9.45 0.32
N THR A 326 27.25 9.12 1.23
CA THR A 326 27.58 8.90 2.65
C THR A 326 27.56 7.42 3.05
N SER A 327 26.84 6.56 2.30
CA SER A 327 26.68 5.15 2.64
C SER A 327 27.98 4.36 2.56
N PRO A 328 28.41 3.72 3.64
CA PRO A 328 29.48 2.72 3.61
C PRO A 328 29.23 1.56 2.65
N ALA A 329 27.96 1.15 2.47
CA ALA A 329 27.59 0.11 1.52
C ALA A 329 27.87 0.54 0.06
N ALA A 330 27.52 1.76 -0.33
CA ALA A 330 27.82 2.27 -1.67
C ALA A 330 29.33 2.41 -1.94
N GLN A 331 30.15 2.57 -0.91
CA GLN A 331 31.62 2.66 -1.01
C GLN A 331 32.28 1.27 -1.10
N ALA A 332 31.61 0.22 -0.68
CA ALA A 332 32.07 -1.15 -0.81
C ALA A 332 31.89 -1.66 -2.26
N ARG A 333 32.52 -2.79 -2.60
CA ARG A 333 32.35 -3.44 -3.89
C ARG A 333 31.46 -4.65 -3.75
N HIS A 334 30.35 -4.68 -4.49
CA HIS A 334 29.42 -5.79 -4.53
C HIS A 334 29.37 -6.38 -5.95
N PRO A 335 29.34 -7.74 -6.08
CA PRO A 335 29.34 -8.39 -7.41
C PRO A 335 28.09 -8.09 -8.24
N ASP A 336 26.98 -7.83 -7.59
CA ASP A 336 25.64 -7.63 -8.16
C ASP A 336 25.17 -6.16 -8.14
N SER A 337 26.09 -5.24 -7.81
CA SER A 337 25.82 -3.79 -7.83
C SER A 337 26.94 -3.05 -8.55
N PRO A 338 26.65 -2.06 -9.42
CA PRO A 338 27.66 -1.21 -10.00
C PRO A 338 28.47 -0.48 -8.93
N ALA A 339 29.75 -0.21 -9.20
CA ALA A 339 30.61 0.50 -8.26
C ALA A 339 30.02 1.88 -7.94
N GLY A 340 29.93 2.20 -6.65
CA GLY A 340 29.35 3.47 -6.16
C GLY A 340 27.83 3.46 -6.03
N HIS A 341 27.15 2.36 -6.40
CA HIS A 341 25.72 2.21 -6.16
C HIS A 341 25.42 1.47 -4.87
N LEU A 342 24.30 1.80 -4.26
CA LEU A 342 23.75 1.11 -3.10
C LEU A 342 23.31 -0.31 -3.49
N PRO A 343 23.83 -1.38 -2.85
CA PRO A 343 23.27 -2.73 -2.99
C PRO A 343 21.90 -2.81 -2.30
N ARG A 344 21.15 -3.89 -2.52
CA ARG A 344 20.05 -4.23 -1.60
C ARG A 344 20.62 -4.52 -0.20
N GLY A 345 19.87 -4.21 0.86
CA GLY A 345 20.32 -4.36 2.24
C GLY A 345 21.36 -3.31 2.66
N PHE A 346 21.44 -2.19 1.95
CA PHE A 346 22.37 -1.14 2.32
C PHE A 346 22.10 -0.60 3.74
N LEU A 347 20.82 -0.51 4.15
CA LEU A 347 20.48 -0.02 5.47
C LEU A 347 20.98 -0.97 6.57
N SER A 348 20.75 -2.28 6.41
CA SER A 348 21.23 -3.28 7.39
C SER A 348 22.76 -3.31 7.46
N PHE A 349 23.44 -3.19 6.32
CA PHE A 349 24.90 -3.09 6.24
C PHE A 349 25.43 -1.85 6.95
N ASP A 350 24.88 -0.67 6.64
CA ASP A 350 25.35 0.60 7.18
C ASP A 350 25.12 0.68 8.70
N LEU A 351 23.98 0.20 9.20
CA LEU A 351 23.70 0.13 10.63
C LEU A 351 24.62 -0.86 11.36
N ALA A 352 24.82 -2.06 10.83
CA ALA A 352 25.71 -3.04 11.42
C ALA A 352 27.13 -2.48 11.55
N LYS A 353 27.63 -1.83 10.49
CA LYS A 353 28.97 -1.20 10.47
C LYS A 353 29.05 0.00 11.43
N GLY A 354 28.06 0.90 11.42
CA GLY A 354 28.05 2.08 12.30
C GLY A 354 27.93 1.74 13.78
N LEU A 355 27.19 0.69 14.11
CA LEU A 355 27.03 0.19 15.48
C LEU A 355 28.18 -0.72 15.93
N GLY A 356 29.03 -1.19 15.01
CA GLY A 356 30.10 -2.15 15.30
C GLY A 356 29.59 -3.52 15.72
N MET A 357 28.48 -3.96 15.13
CA MET A 357 27.81 -5.23 15.45
C MET A 357 27.81 -6.16 14.23
N PRO A 358 27.90 -7.50 14.43
CA PRO A 358 27.79 -8.45 13.33
C PRO A 358 26.40 -8.42 12.70
N LEU A 359 26.35 -8.56 11.35
CA LEU A 359 25.15 -8.71 10.56
C LEU A 359 24.96 -10.19 10.20
N MET A 360 23.77 -10.72 10.39
CA MET A 360 23.37 -12.05 9.93
C MET A 360 22.25 -11.94 8.89
N ASP A 361 22.32 -12.78 7.88
CA ASP A 361 21.32 -12.85 6.80
C ASP A 361 20.27 -13.92 7.13
N PRO A 362 19.00 -13.51 7.43
CA PRO A 362 17.95 -14.46 7.73
C PRO A 362 17.51 -15.27 6.49
N ASP A 363 17.79 -14.80 5.28
CA ASP A 363 17.50 -15.50 4.02
C ASP A 363 18.62 -16.46 3.61
N ASP A 364 19.75 -16.48 4.33
CA ASP A 364 20.87 -17.41 4.14
C ASP A 364 21.17 -18.23 5.40
N ASN A 365 20.14 -18.87 5.97
CA ASN A 365 20.28 -19.68 7.18
C ASN A 365 20.96 -18.95 8.35
N PHE A 366 20.76 -17.66 8.49
CA PHE A 366 21.39 -16.81 9.52
C PHE A 366 22.92 -16.77 9.43
N ALA A 367 23.48 -16.99 8.25
CA ALA A 367 24.91 -16.84 8.05
C ALA A 367 25.36 -15.41 8.38
N VAL A 368 26.52 -15.31 9.01
CA VAL A 368 27.16 -14.00 9.22
C VAL A 368 27.57 -13.42 7.87
N VAL A 369 27.10 -12.22 7.56
CA VAL A 369 27.45 -11.52 6.33
C VAL A 369 28.92 -11.09 6.41
N PRO A 370 29.79 -11.56 5.47
CA PRO A 370 31.20 -11.20 5.48
C PRO A 370 31.42 -9.69 5.22
N ASP A 371 32.57 -9.18 5.65
CA ASP A 371 32.97 -7.81 5.35
C ASP A 371 32.91 -7.53 3.83
N GLY A 372 32.24 -6.43 3.47
CA GLY A 372 32.07 -6.04 2.07
C GLY A 372 30.98 -6.78 1.31
N ALA A 373 30.28 -7.75 1.91
CA ALA A 373 29.07 -8.36 1.37
C ALA A 373 27.80 -7.69 1.94
N HIS A 374 26.65 -8.03 1.38
CA HIS A 374 25.34 -7.60 1.89
C HIS A 374 24.38 -8.79 2.01
N SER A 375 23.26 -8.62 2.74
CA SER A 375 22.24 -9.66 2.87
C SER A 375 21.56 -9.97 1.52
N ARG A 376 21.16 -11.24 1.33
CA ARG A 376 20.61 -11.77 0.08
C ARG A 376 19.35 -11.04 -0.40
N ASN A 377 18.40 -10.78 0.52
CA ASN A 377 17.14 -10.08 0.23
C ASN A 377 17.02 -8.72 0.93
N GLY A 378 18.11 -8.20 1.48
CA GLY A 378 18.14 -6.90 2.14
C GLY A 378 17.88 -6.95 3.65
N ASN A 379 17.16 -7.98 4.13
CA ASN A 379 16.86 -8.13 5.54
C ASN A 379 18.12 -8.39 6.37
N GLY A 380 18.14 -7.91 7.61
CA GLY A 380 19.30 -8.11 8.49
C GLY A 380 18.93 -8.31 9.95
N LEU A 381 19.54 -9.31 10.60
CA LEU A 381 19.56 -9.46 12.05
C LEU A 381 20.92 -8.99 12.57
N ILE A 382 20.92 -7.99 13.43
CA ILE A 382 22.15 -7.33 13.91
C ILE A 382 22.29 -7.60 15.40
N GLY A 383 23.51 -7.98 15.84
CA GLY A 383 23.85 -8.22 17.25
C GLY A 383 24.44 -9.60 17.54
N GLY A 384 24.61 -10.48 16.54
CA GLY A 384 25.35 -11.75 16.62
C GLY A 384 24.61 -12.92 17.27
N ASP A 385 23.33 -12.78 17.64
CA ASP A 385 22.48 -13.87 18.12
C ASP A 385 21.20 -13.90 17.26
N LYS A 386 21.00 -14.99 16.52
CA LYS A 386 19.85 -15.16 15.62
C LYS A 386 18.50 -15.27 16.36
N ASP A 387 18.53 -15.81 17.58
CA ASP A 387 17.34 -16.03 18.41
C ASP A 387 17.00 -14.81 19.27
N HIS A 388 17.99 -13.94 19.53
CA HIS A 388 17.87 -12.70 20.30
C HIS A 388 18.60 -11.54 19.60
N PRO A 389 18.20 -11.17 18.37
CA PRO A 389 18.83 -10.05 17.67
C PRO A 389 18.59 -8.74 18.43
N LYS A 390 19.60 -7.88 18.51
CA LYS A 390 19.48 -6.56 19.15
C LYS A 390 18.70 -5.59 18.27
N LEU A 391 18.87 -5.72 16.96
CA LEU A 391 18.24 -4.90 15.93
C LEU A 391 17.86 -5.79 14.75
N VAL A 392 16.68 -5.58 14.19
CA VAL A 392 16.25 -6.23 12.95
C VAL A 392 15.87 -5.16 11.94
N VAL A 393 16.36 -5.29 10.72
CA VAL A 393 15.97 -4.50 9.56
C VAL A 393 15.15 -5.38 8.63
N ALA A 394 13.91 -4.97 8.35
CA ALA A 394 13.08 -5.54 7.30
C ALA A 394 13.06 -4.57 6.12
N ALA A 395 13.75 -4.94 5.04
CA ALA A 395 13.92 -4.12 3.85
C ALA A 395 12.63 -4.08 3.02
N ASN A 396 12.18 -2.88 2.64
CA ASN A 396 10.91 -2.66 2.00
C ASN A 396 10.94 -1.57 0.90
N SER A 397 12.06 -1.39 0.25
CA SER A 397 12.18 -0.52 -0.91
C SER A 397 12.32 0.98 -0.62
N GLY A 398 11.25 1.81 -0.76
CA GLY A 398 11.29 3.27 -0.54
C GLY A 398 11.30 3.68 0.94
N SER A 399 11.07 2.74 1.84
CA SER A 399 11.20 2.86 3.30
C SER A 399 11.48 1.49 3.90
N ASP A 400 12.15 1.45 5.06
CA ASP A 400 12.41 0.20 5.78
C ASP A 400 11.86 0.25 7.19
N LEU A 401 11.55 -0.95 7.72
CA LEU A 401 11.13 -1.13 9.11
C LEU A 401 12.32 -1.58 9.95
N ILE A 402 12.49 -0.94 11.10
CA ILE A 402 13.49 -1.32 12.09
C ILE A 402 12.79 -1.78 13.36
N TYR A 403 13.21 -2.93 13.88
CA TYR A 403 12.71 -3.47 15.14
C TYR A 403 13.85 -3.54 16.16
N ILE A 404 13.55 -3.21 17.41
CA ILE A 404 14.43 -3.35 18.58
C ILE A 404 13.68 -4.25 19.58
N PRO A 405 13.83 -5.59 19.48
CA PRO A 405 12.99 -6.53 20.24
C PRO A 405 13.01 -6.31 21.76
N ASP A 406 14.16 -5.93 22.32
CA ASP A 406 14.32 -5.67 23.76
C ASP A 406 13.80 -4.28 24.19
N GLY A 407 13.38 -3.40 23.26
CA GLY A 407 12.95 -2.03 23.56
C GLY A 407 14.07 -1.13 24.09
N ASP A 408 15.32 -1.38 23.72
CA ASP A 408 16.51 -0.63 24.20
C ASP A 408 16.52 0.80 23.62
N ALA A 409 16.13 1.77 24.45
CA ALA A 409 16.10 3.19 24.08
C ALA A 409 17.51 3.77 23.84
N ALA A 410 18.56 3.25 24.49
CA ALA A 410 19.92 3.70 24.25
C ALA A 410 20.43 3.23 22.88
N LEU A 411 20.10 1.99 22.49
CA LEU A 411 20.35 1.49 21.14
C LEU A 411 19.56 2.31 20.10
N ALA A 412 18.30 2.61 20.37
CA ALA A 412 17.49 3.46 19.50
C ALA A 412 18.13 4.81 19.22
N GLY A 413 18.65 5.48 20.24
CA GLY A 413 19.39 6.74 20.08
C GLY A 413 20.64 6.60 19.20
N ARG A 414 21.40 5.50 19.32
CA ARG A 414 22.56 5.21 18.46
C ARG A 414 22.16 4.94 17.01
N VAL A 415 21.07 4.18 16.79
CA VAL A 415 20.52 3.93 15.46
C VAL A 415 20.14 5.24 14.78
N ILE A 416 19.40 6.11 15.46
CA ILE A 416 19.00 7.42 14.92
C ILE A 416 20.22 8.30 14.61
N PHE A 417 21.24 8.29 15.47
CA PHE A 417 22.48 9.02 15.20
C PHE A 417 23.12 8.56 13.87
N GLU A 418 23.20 7.26 13.60
CA GLU A 418 23.74 6.73 12.34
C GLU A 418 22.84 7.07 11.14
N LEU A 419 21.51 6.98 11.28
CA LEU A 419 20.56 7.32 10.24
C LEU A 419 20.62 8.79 9.83
N LEU A 420 20.70 9.72 10.78
CA LEU A 420 20.73 11.16 10.53
C LEU A 420 22.00 11.62 9.79
N ARG A 421 23.04 10.79 9.71
CA ARG A 421 24.29 11.05 8.97
C ARG A 421 24.20 10.65 7.50
N GLN A 422 23.16 9.90 7.11
CA GLN A 422 23.01 9.38 5.76
C GLN A 422 22.24 10.36 4.86
N ASP A 423 22.74 10.54 3.64
CA ASP A 423 22.13 11.41 2.65
C ASP A 423 20.88 10.78 2.00
N TYR A 424 20.76 9.46 2.06
CA TYR A 424 19.62 8.71 1.56
C TYR A 424 18.43 8.70 2.52
N VAL A 425 18.60 9.02 3.80
CA VAL A 425 17.51 9.12 4.78
C VAL A 425 16.78 10.46 4.59
N SER A 426 15.46 10.40 4.54
CA SER A 426 14.62 11.58 4.39
C SER A 426 13.50 11.72 5.42
N GLY A 427 13.46 10.90 6.46
CA GLY A 427 12.50 11.01 7.55
C GLY A 427 12.53 9.79 8.46
N ILE A 428 12.25 10.00 9.75
CA ILE A 428 12.29 8.92 10.75
C ILE A 428 11.06 9.05 11.65
N PHE A 429 10.28 7.96 11.76
CA PHE A 429 9.13 7.84 12.64
C PHE A 429 9.41 6.76 13.68
N VAL A 430 9.19 7.05 14.97
CA VAL A 430 9.67 6.23 16.08
C VAL A 430 8.52 5.87 17.03
N ASP A 431 8.57 4.67 17.61
CA ASP A 431 7.71 4.27 18.71
C ASP A 431 7.94 5.16 19.93
N GLU A 432 6.91 5.83 20.43
CA GLU A 432 6.98 6.74 21.57
C GLU A 432 7.52 6.08 22.85
N ARG A 433 7.41 4.75 22.97
CA ARG A 433 7.97 3.99 24.11
C ARG A 433 9.49 4.08 24.19
N LEU A 434 10.18 4.39 23.10
CA LEU A 434 11.63 4.61 23.05
C LEU A 434 12.06 6.02 23.48
N GLY A 435 11.09 6.88 23.82
CA GLY A 435 11.31 8.27 24.23
C GLY A 435 11.28 9.27 23.08
N LYS A 436 11.43 10.54 23.43
CA LYS A 436 11.48 11.63 22.45
C LYS A 436 12.88 11.76 21.88
N LEU A 437 13.04 11.50 20.61
CA LEU A 437 14.32 11.52 19.92
C LEU A 437 14.32 12.69 18.91
N PRO A 438 15.24 13.66 19.05
CA PRO A 438 15.28 14.83 18.17
C PRO A 438 15.44 14.45 16.68
N GLY A 439 14.74 15.15 15.80
CA GLY A 439 14.72 14.87 14.36
C GLY A 439 13.65 13.88 13.93
N THR A 440 12.87 13.30 14.85
CA THR A 440 11.87 12.26 14.55
C THR A 440 10.45 12.67 14.94
N LEU A 441 9.45 12.11 14.26
CA LEU A 441 8.04 12.11 14.68
C LEU A 441 7.64 10.74 15.22
N SER A 442 6.45 10.63 15.83
CA SER A 442 5.99 9.36 16.38
C SER A 442 5.30 8.49 15.34
N LEU A 443 5.28 7.16 15.55
CA LEU A 443 4.46 6.24 14.77
C LEU A 443 2.96 6.55 14.92
N ALA A 444 2.53 7.10 16.06
CA ALA A 444 1.17 7.54 16.30
C ALA A 444 0.77 8.74 15.42
N ASP A 445 1.74 9.62 15.06
CA ASP A 445 1.47 10.74 14.16
C ASP A 445 1.01 10.27 12.77
N ILE A 446 1.39 9.07 12.36
CA ILE A 446 1.10 8.48 11.04
C ILE A 446 0.19 7.24 11.11
N ASN A 447 -0.57 7.05 12.20
CA ASN A 447 -1.50 5.93 12.42
C ASN A 447 -0.84 4.53 12.32
N LEU A 448 0.43 4.40 12.71
CA LEU A 448 1.14 3.10 12.82
C LEU A 448 1.21 2.57 14.26
N ASP A 449 0.55 3.22 15.21
CA ASP A 449 0.38 2.76 16.58
C ASP A 449 -1.11 2.51 16.86
N GLY A 450 -1.51 1.27 17.07
CA GLY A 450 -2.91 0.86 17.22
C GLY A 450 -3.07 -0.51 17.87
N SER A 451 -4.09 -1.25 17.47
CA SER A 451 -4.50 -2.54 18.05
C SER A 451 -3.85 -3.77 17.40
N ALA A 452 -2.87 -3.59 16.51
CA ALA A 452 -2.21 -4.67 15.78
C ALA A 452 -1.73 -5.83 16.67
N VAL A 453 -1.92 -7.05 16.19
CA VAL A 453 -1.46 -8.27 16.88
C VAL A 453 -0.04 -8.68 16.47
N THR A 454 0.44 -8.21 15.33
CA THR A 454 1.81 -8.42 14.85
C THR A 454 2.78 -7.48 15.57
N PRO A 455 4.08 -7.81 15.65
CA PRO A 455 5.07 -6.93 16.26
C PRO A 455 5.11 -5.54 15.60
N LYS A 456 4.98 -4.50 16.41
CA LYS A 456 5.11 -3.12 15.95
C LYS A 456 6.59 -2.78 15.69
N PRO A 457 6.95 -2.11 14.58
CA PRO A 457 8.30 -1.63 14.37
C PRO A 457 8.69 -0.60 15.45
N ALA A 458 9.96 -0.57 15.80
CA ALA A 458 10.56 0.46 16.64
C ALA A 458 10.68 1.78 15.88
N MET A 459 10.96 1.69 14.56
CA MET A 459 11.11 2.84 13.67
C MET A 459 10.67 2.48 12.25
N VAL A 460 10.20 3.50 11.52
CA VAL A 460 10.08 3.48 10.05
C VAL A 460 11.00 4.55 9.50
N VAL A 461 11.88 4.15 8.59
CA VAL A 461 12.86 5.04 7.95
C VAL A 461 12.43 5.29 6.52
N ASN A 462 12.10 6.55 6.19
CA ASN A 462 11.76 6.97 4.84
C ASN A 462 13.02 7.35 4.06
N PHE A 463 13.11 6.96 2.79
CA PHE A 463 14.25 7.27 1.94
C PHE A 463 14.02 8.49 1.06
N ARG A 464 15.15 9.07 0.61
CA ARG A 464 15.18 10.30 -0.16
C ARG A 464 14.44 10.15 -1.48
N SER A 465 13.56 11.13 -1.76
CA SER A 465 12.88 11.27 -3.04
C SER A 465 13.09 12.65 -3.65
N PHE A 466 13.15 12.69 -4.99
CA PHE A 466 13.39 13.89 -5.80
C PHE A 466 12.75 13.69 -7.19
N ASP A 467 12.97 14.60 -8.13
CA ASP A 467 12.46 14.48 -9.50
C ASP A 467 13.56 14.63 -10.56
N THR A 468 13.29 14.17 -11.77
CA THR A 468 14.18 14.30 -12.92
C THR A 468 13.99 15.59 -13.71
N THR A 469 13.40 16.62 -13.12
CA THR A 469 13.17 17.94 -13.74
C THR A 469 12.33 17.91 -15.03
N CYS A 470 11.28 17.05 -15.07
CA CYS A 470 10.37 16.95 -16.22
C CYS A 470 9.27 18.03 -16.25
N GLY A 471 9.34 19.04 -15.38
CA GLY A 471 8.35 20.12 -15.28
C GLY A 471 7.12 19.80 -14.40
N GLU A 472 6.87 18.54 -14.11
CA GLU A 472 5.85 18.07 -13.15
C GLU A 472 6.47 17.04 -12.19
N PRO A 473 6.99 17.45 -11.03
CA PRO A 473 7.75 16.58 -10.12
C PRO A 473 7.08 15.24 -9.80
N VAL A 474 5.78 15.24 -9.54
CA VAL A 474 5.02 14.02 -9.22
C VAL A 474 4.80 13.07 -10.42
N ARG A 475 5.15 13.47 -11.64
CA ARG A 475 5.12 12.61 -12.84
C ARG A 475 6.43 11.91 -13.12
N CYS A 476 7.54 12.47 -12.66
CA CYS A 476 8.87 11.90 -12.85
C CYS A 476 9.63 11.76 -11.53
N PRO A 477 8.99 11.17 -10.50
CA PRO A 477 9.60 10.99 -9.20
C PRO A 477 10.72 9.95 -9.28
N VAL A 478 11.72 10.17 -8.43
CA VAL A 478 12.84 9.26 -8.19
C VAL A 478 12.91 9.02 -6.70
N VAL A 479 13.20 7.79 -6.27
CA VAL A 479 13.39 7.43 -4.87
C VAL A 479 14.66 6.58 -4.70
N VAL A 480 15.42 6.85 -3.65
CA VAL A 480 16.46 5.92 -3.21
C VAL A 480 15.79 4.72 -2.58
N ALA A 481 16.18 3.50 -2.96
CA ALA A 481 15.42 2.33 -2.55
C ALA A 481 16.30 1.14 -2.16
N ASP A 482 15.92 0.50 -1.04
CA ASP A 482 16.53 -0.76 -0.57
C ASP A 482 15.78 -1.95 -1.19
N THR A 483 16.18 -2.28 -2.41
CA THR A 483 15.47 -3.27 -3.24
C THR A 483 16.41 -3.93 -4.24
N ALA A 484 16.01 -5.10 -4.77
CA ALA A 484 16.75 -5.83 -5.79
C ALA A 484 16.73 -5.19 -7.19
N PRO A 485 15.62 -4.60 -7.69
CA PRO A 485 15.60 -3.88 -8.95
C PRO A 485 16.67 -2.81 -9.05
N GLN A 486 17.12 -2.56 -10.28
CA GLN A 486 18.28 -1.70 -10.57
C GLN A 486 17.90 -0.22 -10.69
N GLN A 487 18.91 0.65 -10.64
CA GLN A 487 18.72 2.07 -10.98
C GLN A 487 18.02 2.21 -12.34
N GLY A 488 17.01 3.07 -12.39
CA GLY A 488 16.19 3.31 -13.59
C GLY A 488 14.92 2.48 -13.66
N GLN A 489 14.87 1.30 -13.03
CA GLN A 489 13.63 0.54 -12.85
C GLN A 489 12.71 1.25 -11.87
N GLY A 490 11.52 0.73 -11.65
CA GLY A 490 10.55 1.35 -10.79
C GLY A 490 10.40 0.68 -9.43
N THR A 491 9.94 1.46 -8.45
CA THR A 491 9.58 0.99 -7.11
C THR A 491 8.64 1.97 -6.41
N HIS A 492 8.30 1.65 -5.16
CA HIS A 492 7.42 2.42 -4.28
C HIS A 492 7.80 2.16 -2.81
N GLY A 493 7.07 2.70 -1.85
CA GLY A 493 7.28 2.51 -0.41
C GLY A 493 7.68 3.78 0.30
N SER A 494 7.91 4.91 -0.40
CA SER A 494 8.31 6.17 0.22
C SER A 494 7.13 7.04 0.66
N PHE A 495 7.43 8.01 1.51
CA PHE A 495 6.44 9.00 1.95
C PHE A 495 6.39 10.24 1.06
N SER A 496 6.73 10.10 -0.20
CA SER A 496 6.62 11.18 -1.19
C SER A 496 5.17 11.37 -1.64
N ARG A 497 4.77 12.59 -1.98
CA ARG A 497 3.44 12.84 -2.55
C ARG A 497 3.22 12.12 -3.88
N ALA A 498 4.27 11.80 -4.61
CA ALA A 498 4.17 11.03 -5.86
C ALA A 498 3.71 9.59 -5.64
N GLU A 499 3.96 9.02 -4.46
CA GLU A 499 3.55 7.67 -4.12
C GLU A 499 2.30 7.63 -3.24
N THR A 500 2.08 8.63 -2.39
CA THR A 500 0.82 8.74 -1.63
C THR A 500 -0.36 9.18 -2.51
N TRP A 501 -0.13 9.85 -3.63
CA TRP A 501 -1.19 10.28 -4.57
C TRP A 501 -1.48 9.22 -5.62
N ASN A 502 -2.30 8.25 -5.25
CA ASN A 502 -2.82 7.21 -6.12
C ASN A 502 -4.04 7.71 -6.94
N PHE A 503 -4.46 6.93 -7.95
CA PHE A 503 -5.72 7.20 -8.68
C PHE A 503 -6.92 6.62 -7.93
N MET A 504 -8.05 7.35 -7.89
CA MET A 504 -9.32 6.83 -7.40
C MET A 504 -10.51 7.47 -8.11
N ALA A 505 -11.50 6.63 -8.49
CA ALA A 505 -12.76 7.06 -9.12
C ALA A 505 -13.90 6.08 -8.80
N LEU A 506 -15.14 6.58 -8.79
CA LEU A 506 -16.32 5.83 -8.41
C LEU A 506 -17.41 6.01 -9.47
N ALA A 507 -18.16 4.95 -9.81
CA ALA A 507 -19.34 5.06 -10.67
C ALA A 507 -20.34 3.97 -10.34
N GLY A 508 -21.63 4.26 -10.46
CA GLY A 508 -22.70 3.29 -10.22
C GLY A 508 -23.96 3.93 -9.66
N PRO A 509 -24.94 3.11 -9.30
CA PRO A 509 -26.26 3.60 -8.88
C PRO A 509 -26.24 4.42 -7.60
N ASP A 510 -25.28 4.17 -6.67
CA ASP A 510 -25.23 4.88 -5.40
C ASP A 510 -24.41 6.16 -5.45
N PHE A 511 -23.60 6.37 -6.49
CA PHE A 511 -22.72 7.51 -6.62
C PHE A 511 -23.33 8.65 -7.44
N LYS A 512 -22.82 9.86 -7.23
CA LYS A 512 -23.10 11.03 -8.06
C LYS A 512 -22.56 10.83 -9.48
N SER A 513 -23.15 11.55 -10.45
CA SER A 513 -22.66 11.58 -11.83
C SER A 513 -21.96 12.90 -12.13
N GLY A 514 -20.82 12.84 -12.83
CA GLY A 514 -20.08 14.02 -13.30
C GLY A 514 -19.56 14.89 -12.14
N PHE A 515 -19.25 14.28 -11.00
CA PHE A 515 -18.84 14.98 -9.80
C PHE A 515 -17.31 14.93 -9.58
N ILE A 516 -16.72 16.07 -9.27
CA ILE A 516 -15.31 16.15 -8.86
C ILE A 516 -15.27 16.35 -7.36
N ASP A 517 -14.72 15.38 -6.66
CA ASP A 517 -14.54 15.41 -5.22
C ASP A 517 -13.13 15.87 -4.88
N THR A 518 -13.05 16.95 -4.10
CA THR A 518 -11.78 17.56 -3.64
C THR A 518 -11.47 17.25 -2.19
N ALA A 519 -12.39 16.58 -1.47
CA ALA A 519 -12.12 16.14 -0.11
C ALA A 519 -11.05 15.04 -0.11
N PRO A 520 -10.21 14.96 0.92
CA PRO A 520 -9.24 13.87 1.02
C PRO A 520 -9.96 12.54 1.27
N VAL A 521 -9.52 11.51 0.54
CA VAL A 521 -9.94 10.12 0.68
C VAL A 521 -8.72 9.21 0.72
N SER A 522 -8.85 7.99 1.27
CA SER A 522 -7.75 7.03 1.33
C SER A 522 -8.19 5.61 1.00
N ASN A 523 -7.22 4.71 0.86
CA ASN A 523 -7.47 3.29 0.65
C ASN A 523 -8.26 2.65 1.81
N ALA A 524 -8.15 3.14 3.04
CA ALA A 524 -8.98 2.67 4.15
C ALA A 524 -10.47 3.03 3.98
N ASP A 525 -10.77 4.14 3.29
CA ASP A 525 -12.14 4.58 3.03
C ASP A 525 -12.87 3.66 2.03
N VAL A 526 -12.13 2.95 1.17
CA VAL A 526 -12.68 1.97 0.22
C VAL A 526 -13.45 0.89 0.96
N GLY A 527 -12.83 0.25 1.96
CA GLY A 527 -13.48 -0.81 2.75
C GLY A 527 -14.74 -0.32 3.45
N ARG A 528 -14.71 0.88 4.03
CA ARG A 528 -15.87 1.49 4.71
C ARG A 528 -17.00 1.85 3.76
N THR A 529 -16.66 2.34 2.56
CA THR A 529 -17.65 2.68 1.53
C THR A 529 -18.31 1.42 0.95
N VAL A 530 -17.53 0.39 0.65
CA VAL A 530 -18.04 -0.94 0.24
C VAL A 530 -18.99 -1.51 1.30
N ALA A 531 -18.59 -1.45 2.56
CA ALA A 531 -19.42 -1.94 3.66
C ALA A 531 -20.75 -1.18 3.77
N ALA A 532 -20.75 0.13 3.56
CA ALA A 532 -21.99 0.93 3.56
C ALA A 532 -22.93 0.53 2.41
N ILE A 533 -22.43 0.35 1.18
CA ILE A 533 -23.21 -0.05 0.01
C ILE A 533 -23.79 -1.45 0.23
N LEU A 534 -23.00 -2.40 0.68
CA LEU A 534 -23.40 -3.80 0.92
C LEU A 534 -24.09 -4.01 2.27
N GLN A 535 -24.25 -2.93 3.06
CA GLN A 535 -24.84 -2.97 4.41
C GLN A 535 -24.15 -3.98 5.33
N LEU A 536 -22.82 -4.07 5.25
CA LEU A 536 -21.99 -4.91 6.11
C LEU A 536 -21.73 -4.19 7.44
N ASP A 537 -21.66 -4.95 8.52
CA ASP A 537 -21.48 -4.42 9.87
C ASP A 537 -20.09 -4.82 10.40
N PHE A 538 -19.16 -3.87 10.43
CA PHE A 538 -17.85 -4.07 11.04
C PHE A 538 -17.96 -4.12 12.56
N LYS A 539 -17.21 -5.05 13.16
CA LYS A 539 -17.01 -5.15 14.61
C LYS A 539 -15.57 -4.73 14.92
N ASP A 540 -15.33 -3.42 14.79
CA ASP A 540 -14.01 -2.84 14.97
C ASP A 540 -13.42 -3.16 16.34
N LYS A 541 -12.19 -3.62 16.38
CA LYS A 541 -11.36 -3.78 17.58
C LYS A 541 -10.42 -2.58 17.73
N GLY A 542 -9.86 -2.12 16.62
CA GLY A 542 -9.05 -0.91 16.55
C GLY A 542 -9.87 0.35 16.36
N SER A 543 -9.23 1.50 16.49
CA SER A 543 -9.88 2.82 16.41
C SER A 543 -9.42 3.66 15.22
N HIS A 544 -8.39 3.22 14.50
CA HIS A 544 -7.87 3.93 13.34
C HIS A 544 -8.60 3.48 12.07
N THR A 545 -9.80 4.03 11.86
CA THR A 545 -10.65 3.63 10.75
C THR A 545 -10.68 4.68 9.64
N GLY A 546 -10.86 4.20 8.40
CA GLY A 546 -11.34 5.04 7.31
C GLY A 546 -12.79 5.51 7.56
N ARG A 547 -13.31 6.27 6.61
CA ARG A 547 -14.70 6.75 6.64
C ARG A 547 -15.45 6.32 5.37
N VAL A 548 -16.76 6.40 5.42
CA VAL A 548 -17.58 6.31 4.19
C VAL A 548 -17.38 7.60 3.39
N ILE A 549 -17.12 7.48 2.08
CA ILE A 549 -16.99 8.62 1.14
C ILE A 549 -18.40 9.14 0.82
N SER A 550 -19.08 9.62 1.86
CA SER A 550 -20.51 9.99 1.80
C SER A 550 -20.78 11.15 0.86
N GLU A 551 -19.84 12.08 0.70
CA GLU A 551 -19.92 13.21 -0.22
C GLU A 551 -19.96 12.79 -1.69
N ALA A 552 -19.41 11.65 -2.03
CA ALA A 552 -19.46 11.06 -3.36
C ALA A 552 -20.81 10.35 -3.63
N MET A 553 -21.55 9.95 -2.60
CA MET A 553 -22.84 9.26 -2.72
C MET A 553 -23.95 10.23 -3.09
N ARG A 554 -25.04 9.71 -3.68
CA ARG A 554 -26.23 10.53 -4.03
C ARG A 554 -26.83 11.19 -2.78
N GLY A 555 -27.03 12.50 -2.85
CA GLY A 555 -27.53 13.30 -1.71
C GLY A 555 -26.47 13.65 -0.68
N GLY A 556 -25.25 13.14 -0.78
CA GLY A 556 -24.16 13.49 0.11
C GLY A 556 -23.66 14.93 -0.06
N VAL A 557 -23.12 15.50 1.01
CA VAL A 557 -22.59 16.87 1.05
C VAL A 557 -21.10 16.86 1.35
N MET A 558 -20.38 17.86 0.78
CA MET A 558 -18.94 18.01 1.02
C MET A 558 -18.65 18.18 2.50
N PRO A 559 -17.68 17.44 3.05
CA PRO A 559 -17.27 17.58 4.44
C PRO A 559 -16.41 18.83 4.65
N ASP A 560 -16.30 19.24 5.91
CA ASP A 560 -15.28 20.22 6.33
C ASP A 560 -13.90 19.56 6.35
N VAL A 561 -12.95 20.16 5.63
CA VAL A 561 -11.57 19.65 5.50
C VAL A 561 -10.62 20.58 6.24
N LYS A 562 -9.75 20.01 7.07
CA LYS A 562 -8.67 20.73 7.75
C LYS A 562 -7.32 20.22 7.25
N GLY A 563 -6.34 21.12 7.09
CA GLY A 563 -4.96 20.77 6.73
C GLY A 563 -3.98 21.46 7.67
N TRP A 564 -2.91 20.77 8.03
CA TRP A 564 -1.83 21.35 8.84
C TRP A 564 -0.52 20.56 8.65
N THR A 565 0.55 21.12 9.17
CA THR A 565 1.89 20.51 9.16
C THR A 565 2.33 20.23 10.59
N VAL A 566 2.86 19.03 10.85
CA VAL A 566 3.54 18.65 12.09
C VAL A 566 5.04 18.67 11.85
N VAL A 567 5.81 19.20 12.80
CA VAL A 567 7.26 19.36 12.68
C VAL A 567 7.93 18.89 13.97
N SER A 568 8.93 18.00 13.85
CA SER A 568 9.70 17.51 14.99
C SER A 568 10.62 18.58 15.60
N GLU A 569 11.12 18.34 16.83
CA GLU A 569 12.30 19.05 17.32
C GLU A 569 13.49 18.81 16.40
N PRO A 570 14.44 19.76 16.28
CA PRO A 570 15.60 19.58 15.42
C PRO A 570 16.55 18.56 16.01
N SER A 571 17.15 17.73 15.16
CA SER A 571 18.32 16.94 15.50
C SER A 571 19.57 17.82 15.67
N GLU A 572 20.69 17.24 16.14
CA GLU A 572 21.95 17.97 16.31
C GLU A 572 22.46 18.61 15.01
N ASN A 573 22.24 17.97 13.86
CA ASN A 573 22.58 18.49 12.54
C ASN A 573 21.47 19.35 11.90
N GLY A 574 20.43 19.71 12.68
CA GLY A 574 19.35 20.61 12.28
C GLY A 574 18.25 19.98 11.45
N LEU A 575 18.29 18.68 11.15
CA LEU A 575 17.23 17.99 10.43
C LEU A 575 15.95 17.89 11.28
N ARG A 576 14.80 18.00 10.62
CA ARG A 576 13.47 17.86 11.22
C ARG A 576 12.62 16.94 10.34
N THR A 577 11.99 15.94 10.93
CA THR A 577 10.91 15.22 10.24
C THR A 577 9.68 16.11 10.24
N VAL A 578 9.11 16.31 9.05
CA VAL A 578 7.92 17.13 8.77
C VAL A 578 6.85 16.19 8.23
N LEU A 579 5.59 16.44 8.58
CA LEU A 579 4.44 15.69 8.09
C LEU A 579 3.35 16.68 7.65
N ASP A 580 3.01 16.66 6.36
CA ASP A 580 1.86 17.38 5.82
C ASP A 580 0.66 16.44 5.80
N LEU A 581 -0.46 16.90 6.35
CA LEU A 581 -1.66 16.09 6.47
C LEU A 581 -2.95 16.90 6.42
N GLN A 582 -4.03 16.18 6.10
CA GLN A 582 -5.39 16.68 6.08
C GLN A 582 -6.28 15.83 6.98
N ALA A 583 -7.48 16.32 7.34
CA ALA A 583 -8.47 15.55 8.06
C ALA A 583 -9.91 15.90 7.67
N VAL A 584 -10.76 14.88 7.74
CA VAL A 584 -12.22 14.97 7.72
C VAL A 584 -12.75 14.36 9.03
N GLY A 585 -13.30 15.18 9.88
CA GLY A 585 -13.67 14.72 11.23
C GLY A 585 -12.45 14.21 12.01
N ALA A 586 -12.47 12.94 12.40
CA ALA A 586 -11.37 12.26 13.10
C ALA A 586 -10.40 11.53 12.15
N THR A 587 -10.77 11.31 10.89
CA THR A 587 -9.97 10.56 9.91
C THR A 587 -8.87 11.45 9.35
N ARG A 588 -7.61 11.01 9.42
CA ARG A 588 -6.41 11.72 8.96
C ARG A 588 -5.92 11.16 7.63
N TYR A 589 -5.43 12.03 6.77
CA TYR A 589 -4.89 11.73 5.44
C TYR A 589 -3.51 12.35 5.33
N PHE A 590 -2.51 11.58 4.92
CA PHE A 590 -1.11 11.98 4.94
C PHE A 590 -0.63 12.30 3.52
N ASP A 591 -0.32 13.56 3.25
CA ASP A 591 0.15 14.00 1.93
C ASP A 591 1.59 13.55 1.68
N ALA A 592 2.50 13.93 2.56
CA ALA A 592 3.92 13.57 2.49
C ALA A 592 4.56 13.69 3.87
N GLY A 593 5.62 12.92 4.13
CA GLY A 593 6.35 12.97 5.40
C GLY A 593 7.85 12.72 5.25
N GLY A 594 8.67 13.53 5.94
CA GLY A 594 10.11 13.37 5.92
C GLY A 594 10.88 14.67 6.10
N PHE A 595 12.15 14.71 5.69
CA PHE A 595 12.97 15.93 5.77
C PHE A 595 12.67 16.86 4.60
N TYR A 596 12.43 18.12 4.89
CA TYR A 596 12.29 19.15 3.85
C TYR A 596 13.52 19.17 2.93
N GLY A 597 13.28 19.24 1.62
CA GLY A 597 14.34 19.19 0.59
C GLY A 597 14.89 17.79 0.30
N ARG A 598 14.44 16.75 1.03
CA ARG A 598 14.77 15.34 0.76
C ARG A 598 13.54 14.47 0.48
N THR A 599 12.32 15.02 0.65
CA THR A 599 11.06 14.34 0.36
C THR A 599 10.26 15.13 -0.64
N LEU A 600 9.92 14.50 -1.76
CA LEU A 600 9.17 15.11 -2.84
C LEU A 600 7.73 15.41 -2.40
N GLY A 601 7.28 16.65 -2.62
CA GLY A 601 5.92 17.07 -2.31
C GLY A 601 5.71 17.64 -0.90
N LEU A 602 6.74 17.65 -0.03
CA LEU A 602 6.68 18.34 1.24
C LEU A 602 6.67 19.86 1.06
N SER A 603 5.76 20.52 1.75
CA SER A 603 5.72 21.99 1.87
C SER A 603 6.85 22.49 2.77
N GLN A 604 7.37 23.68 2.46
CA GLN A 604 8.34 24.31 3.36
C GLN A 604 7.64 24.70 4.68
N PRO A 605 8.09 24.18 5.83
CA PRO A 605 7.47 24.56 7.09
C PRO A 605 7.60 26.06 7.30
N ALA A 606 6.50 26.69 7.73
CA ALA A 606 6.54 28.10 8.12
C ALA A 606 7.59 28.26 9.23
N VAL A 607 8.62 29.08 8.97
CA VAL A 607 9.63 29.40 9.98
C VAL A 607 8.90 30.06 11.16
N PRO A 608 8.98 29.51 12.40
CA PRO A 608 8.41 30.21 13.54
C PRO A 608 9.12 31.57 13.66
N THR A 609 8.41 32.64 13.39
CA THR A 609 8.90 33.97 13.74
C THR A 609 9.04 33.98 15.26
N ARG A 610 10.29 33.93 15.76
CA ARG A 610 10.57 34.20 17.17
C ARG A 610 9.98 35.57 17.50
N ARG A 611 8.87 35.58 18.22
CA ARG A 611 8.41 36.76 18.92
C ARG A 611 9.07 36.86 20.31
#